data_f696b3c7a38159110d35005f15b97e1c
#
_entry.id   f696b3c7a38159110d35005f15b97e1c
#
_cell.length_a   1.000
_cell.length_b   1.000
_cell.length_c   1.000
_cell.angle_alpha   90.00
_cell.angle_beta   90.00
_cell.angle_gamma   90.00
#
_symmetry.space_group_name_H-M   'P 1'
#
loop_
_entity.id
_entity.type
_entity.pdbx_description
1 polymer ?
#
loop_
_entity_poly.entity_id
_entity_poly.type
_entity_poly.pdbx_seq_one_letter_code
_entity_poly.pdbx_strand_id
1 'polypeptide(L)'
;MLKGKYAFAAVLLLVATGAMASNFRVADQVYLPAAGHLTGSRGETFVSDVWLSNVNNEAVDVSLIFASGTGGTLGSNLPVLHLAANEHREMNDFITSIGLPNGTVGQFIFNGCKAGGNCDVNTCPNGQTTGVCPDFRNISVESRIYAIPSGGGATSPTYGQLFSGIPWYNLVSSDAQGVGLDKVFITGLRNTGSGFGQNGTFRTNIGLVNASQYSTTQLLVKLFDKNGAQLGTYTSPTLGPLGQQQLPISSMFSSFSGATAVGAYVTVEQISVLPTPDAAAAGCQGGCPSFLAYGSLIDNGSDDPTTLESQYIAPLSDAAQQCIYNLNCKGTFKVRRTVHH
;
A
#
# COMPACT_ATOMS: atom_id res chain seq x y z
N MET A 1 -14.71 40.64 -36.45
CA MET A 1 -14.85 39.20 -36.33
C MET A 1 -13.62 38.59 -35.66
N LEU A 2 -13.37 38.87 -34.38
CA LEU A 2 -12.17 38.34 -33.63
C LEU A 2 -12.46 38.03 -32.15
N LYS A 3 -13.68 37.68 -31.77
CA LYS A 3 -14.06 37.40 -30.39
C LYS A 3 -14.35 35.91 -30.08
N GLY A 4 -14.28 35.03 -31.09
CA GLY A 4 -14.61 33.59 -30.88
C GLY A 4 -13.47 32.65 -30.61
N LYS A 5 -12.21 33.04 -30.78
CA LYS A 5 -11.06 32.12 -30.69
C LYS A 5 -10.44 31.98 -29.30
N TYR A 6 -10.76 32.88 -28.38
CA TYR A 6 -10.21 32.83 -27.02
C TYR A 6 -11.08 32.10 -26.02
N ALA A 7 -12.36 31.91 -26.32
CA ALA A 7 -13.28 31.17 -25.45
C ALA A 7 -13.00 29.66 -25.46
N PHE A 8 -12.49 29.11 -26.57
CA PHE A 8 -12.17 27.67 -26.67
C PHE A 8 -10.88 27.28 -25.97
N ALA A 9 -9.89 28.20 -25.92
CA ALA A 9 -8.63 27.95 -25.23
C ALA A 9 -8.78 28.00 -23.68
N ALA A 10 -9.70 28.82 -23.17
CA ALA A 10 -9.96 28.93 -21.74
C ALA A 10 -10.74 27.70 -21.17
N VAL A 11 -11.57 27.05 -22.00
CA VAL A 11 -12.30 25.84 -21.58
C VAL A 11 -11.38 24.61 -21.58
N LEU A 12 -10.38 24.52 -22.46
CA LEU A 12 -9.40 23.43 -22.44
C LEU A 12 -8.40 23.52 -21.27
N LEU A 13 -8.14 24.73 -20.75
CA LEU A 13 -7.28 24.88 -19.55
C LEU A 13 -7.99 24.54 -18.24
N LEU A 14 -9.31 24.58 -18.18
CA LEU A 14 -10.10 24.25 -16.99
C LEU A 14 -10.38 22.75 -16.81
N VAL A 15 -10.16 21.95 -17.85
CA VAL A 15 -10.37 20.49 -17.79
C VAL A 15 -9.09 19.73 -17.40
N ALA A 16 -7.93 20.39 -17.40
CA ALA A 16 -6.65 19.76 -17.07
C ALA A 16 -6.33 19.71 -15.56
N THR A 17 -7.22 20.22 -14.69
CA THR A 17 -6.95 20.26 -13.24
C THR A 17 -7.51 19.07 -12.45
N GLY A 18 -8.01 18.04 -13.13
CA GLY A 18 -8.69 16.91 -12.49
C GLY A 18 -7.92 15.59 -12.42
N ALA A 19 -6.69 15.51 -12.95
CA ALA A 19 -5.86 14.32 -12.81
C ALA A 19 -4.94 14.47 -11.58
N MET A 20 -5.53 14.51 -10.39
CA MET A 20 -4.78 14.26 -9.14
C MET A 20 -4.58 12.75 -9.04
N ALA A 21 -3.57 12.23 -9.71
CA ALA A 21 -3.06 10.91 -9.45
C ALA A 21 -2.41 10.91 -8.06
N SER A 22 -2.90 10.06 -7.19
CA SER A 22 -2.46 9.73 -5.84
C SER A 22 -2.31 10.92 -4.85
N ASN A 23 -2.84 10.69 -3.65
CA ASN A 23 -2.63 11.59 -2.51
C ASN A 23 -1.25 11.32 -1.91
N PHE A 24 -0.20 11.95 -2.44
CA PHE A 24 1.13 11.92 -1.83
C PHE A 24 1.04 12.50 -0.41
N ARG A 25 1.25 11.65 0.57
CA ARG A 25 1.23 12.06 1.97
C ARG A 25 2.51 11.62 2.63
N VAL A 26 3.09 12.52 3.39
CA VAL A 26 4.26 12.25 4.20
C VAL A 26 3.85 11.73 5.57
N ALA A 27 4.65 10.83 6.14
CA ALA A 27 4.49 10.35 7.49
C ALA A 27 5.85 9.93 8.04
N ASP A 28 5.94 9.77 9.33
CA ASP A 28 7.11 9.21 9.99
C ASP A 28 7.15 7.68 9.94
N GLN A 29 6.03 7.04 9.62
CA GLN A 29 5.95 5.63 9.25
C GLN A 29 5.11 5.48 7.99
N VAL A 30 5.70 4.88 6.95
CA VAL A 30 5.10 4.71 5.63
C VAL A 30 5.17 3.24 5.23
N TYR A 31 4.04 2.70 4.79
CA TYR A 31 3.90 1.33 4.30
C TYR A 31 3.98 1.30 2.79
N LEU A 32 4.89 0.52 2.25
CA LEU A 32 4.97 0.18 0.84
C LEU A 32 4.36 -1.22 0.65
N PRO A 33 3.19 -1.34 0.01
CA PRO A 33 2.43 -2.59 0.00
C PRO A 33 3.12 -3.72 -0.76
N ALA A 34 3.96 -3.38 -1.73
CA ALA A 34 4.71 -4.37 -2.50
C ALA A 34 6.01 -3.77 -3.04
N ALA A 35 7.08 -4.54 -2.94
CA ALA A 35 8.32 -4.38 -3.70
C ALA A 35 8.93 -5.76 -3.94
N GLY A 36 9.70 -5.91 -5.01
CA GLY A 36 10.28 -7.21 -5.31
C GLY A 36 11.38 -7.15 -6.36
N HIS A 37 12.21 -8.20 -6.37
CA HIS A 37 13.10 -8.57 -7.44
C HIS A 37 12.94 -10.06 -7.67
N LEU A 38 12.23 -10.47 -8.71
CA LEU A 38 11.92 -11.87 -8.97
C LEU A 38 11.76 -12.15 -10.47
N THR A 39 11.93 -13.40 -10.85
CA THR A 39 11.67 -13.87 -12.22
C THR A 39 10.19 -14.23 -12.35
N GLY A 40 9.53 -13.69 -13.34
CA GLY A 40 8.16 -14.02 -13.69
C GLY A 40 8.05 -15.31 -14.50
N SER A 41 6.81 -15.72 -14.75
CA SER A 41 6.49 -17.01 -15.36
C SER A 41 6.95 -17.15 -16.81
N ARG A 42 7.25 -16.05 -17.50
CA ARG A 42 7.71 -16.02 -18.89
C ARG A 42 9.18 -15.64 -19.03
N GLY A 43 9.92 -15.65 -17.91
CA GLY A 43 11.33 -15.30 -17.86
C GLY A 43 11.61 -13.79 -17.84
N GLU A 44 10.59 -12.93 -17.73
CA GLU A 44 10.76 -11.52 -17.41
C GLU A 44 11.31 -11.35 -15.99
N THR A 45 12.05 -10.28 -15.75
CA THR A 45 12.51 -9.94 -14.40
C THR A 45 11.70 -8.77 -13.88
N PHE A 46 10.99 -8.98 -12.77
CA PHE A 46 10.32 -7.90 -12.04
C PHE A 46 11.30 -7.28 -11.07
N VAL A 47 11.38 -5.94 -11.12
CA VAL A 47 12.28 -5.13 -10.29
C VAL A 47 11.48 -3.98 -9.69
N SER A 48 11.86 -3.52 -8.51
CA SER A 48 11.28 -2.34 -7.86
C SER A 48 12.31 -1.24 -7.70
N ASP A 49 12.02 -0.07 -8.23
CA ASP A 49 12.70 1.16 -7.85
C ASP A 49 11.92 1.85 -6.73
N VAL A 50 12.62 2.49 -5.80
CA VAL A 50 12.04 3.24 -4.70
C VAL A 50 12.60 4.65 -4.69
N TRP A 51 11.70 5.62 -4.60
CA TRP A 51 12.03 7.02 -4.35
C TRP A 51 11.73 7.36 -2.89
N LEU A 52 12.74 7.80 -2.18
CA LEU A 52 12.69 8.15 -0.77
C LEU A 52 13.08 9.60 -0.56
N SER A 53 12.21 10.40 0.05
CA SER A 53 12.47 11.82 0.27
C SER A 53 12.42 12.18 1.75
N ASN A 54 13.47 12.84 2.21
CA ASN A 54 13.49 13.56 3.47
C ASN A 54 12.91 14.96 3.26
N VAL A 55 11.73 15.22 3.81
CA VAL A 55 11.04 16.52 3.68
C VAL A 55 11.37 17.47 4.83
N ASN A 56 12.37 17.14 5.63
CA ASN A 56 12.77 17.94 6.82
C ASN A 56 14.04 18.74 6.53
N ASN A 57 14.21 19.85 7.25
CA ASN A 57 15.40 20.71 7.17
C ASN A 57 16.61 20.17 7.97
N GLU A 58 16.57 18.92 8.39
CA GLU A 58 17.62 18.21 9.12
C GLU A 58 17.78 16.78 8.58
N ALA A 59 18.91 16.15 8.92
CA ALA A 59 19.17 14.78 8.48
C ALA A 59 18.23 13.77 9.16
N VAL A 60 17.85 12.73 8.41
CA VAL A 60 16.93 11.67 8.85
C VAL A 60 17.55 10.31 8.61
N ASP A 61 17.45 9.45 9.60
CA ASP A 61 17.72 8.02 9.51
C ASP A 61 16.41 7.29 9.24
N VAL A 62 16.38 6.46 8.21
CA VAL A 62 15.21 5.67 7.85
C VAL A 62 15.50 4.19 8.10
N SER A 63 14.84 3.62 9.10
CA SER A 63 14.90 2.19 9.36
C SER A 63 13.84 1.45 8.54
N LEU A 64 14.19 0.23 8.12
CA LEU A 64 13.37 -0.61 7.26
C LEU A 64 12.89 -1.84 8.02
N ILE A 65 11.62 -2.20 7.82
CA ILE A 65 11.07 -3.49 8.20
C ILE A 65 10.59 -4.14 6.91
N PHE A 66 10.95 -5.39 6.68
CA PHE A 66 10.55 -6.18 5.54
C PHE A 66 9.81 -7.43 5.98
N ALA A 67 8.73 -7.75 5.30
CA ALA A 67 8.01 -9.01 5.51
C ALA A 67 7.59 -9.63 4.18
N SER A 68 7.77 -10.95 4.06
CA SER A 68 7.44 -11.70 2.85
C SER A 68 6.37 -12.75 3.09
N GLY A 69 5.62 -13.07 2.01
CA GLY A 69 4.62 -14.13 1.99
C GLY A 69 3.47 -13.95 2.97
N THR A 70 2.59 -14.95 3.03
CA THR A 70 1.37 -14.90 3.86
C THR A 70 1.66 -15.05 5.36
N GLY A 71 2.77 -15.66 5.72
CA GLY A 71 3.22 -15.84 7.10
C GLY A 71 3.91 -14.61 7.70
N GLY A 72 4.18 -13.58 6.90
CA GLY A 72 4.85 -12.38 7.36
C GLY A 72 6.27 -12.65 7.86
N THR A 73 7.04 -13.45 7.14
CA THR A 73 8.44 -13.71 7.50
C THR A 73 9.25 -12.43 7.43
N LEU A 74 9.72 -11.97 8.58
CA LEU A 74 10.49 -10.74 8.70
C LEU A 74 11.92 -10.93 8.18
N GLY A 75 12.39 -9.97 7.38
CA GLY A 75 13.78 -9.81 7.03
C GLY A 75 14.55 -9.22 8.22
N SER A 76 15.77 -9.70 8.43
CA SER A 76 16.68 -9.21 9.48
C SER A 76 17.88 -8.47 8.87
N ASN A 77 18.51 -7.62 9.68
CA ASN A 77 19.74 -6.91 9.32
C ASN A 77 19.61 -5.97 8.10
N LEU A 78 18.46 -5.32 7.95
CA LEU A 78 18.30 -4.31 6.92
C LEU A 78 19.11 -3.06 7.28
N PRO A 79 19.68 -2.38 6.26
CA PRO A 79 20.45 -1.16 6.50
C PRO A 79 19.54 -0.03 6.97
N VAL A 80 20.10 0.87 7.78
CA VAL A 80 19.52 2.19 8.03
C VAL A 80 19.95 3.11 6.89
N LEU A 81 18.97 3.78 6.28
CA LEU A 81 19.21 4.70 5.17
C LEU A 81 19.36 6.12 5.73
N HIS A 82 20.57 6.68 5.63
CA HIS A 82 20.86 8.05 6.08
C HIS A 82 20.55 9.05 4.95
N LEU A 83 19.69 10.02 5.19
CA LEU A 83 19.30 11.07 4.26
C LEU A 83 19.68 12.44 4.82
N ALA A 84 20.38 13.24 4.03
CA ALA A 84 20.63 14.65 4.36
C ALA A 84 19.32 15.45 4.39
N ALA A 85 19.36 16.67 4.93
CA ALA A 85 18.22 17.59 4.90
C ALA A 85 17.73 17.82 3.47
N ASN A 86 16.42 17.66 3.24
CA ASN A 86 15.77 17.82 1.93
C ASN A 86 16.32 16.87 0.82
N GLU A 87 17.01 15.79 1.18
CA GLU A 87 17.51 14.83 0.21
C GLU A 87 16.35 14.05 -0.41
N HIS A 88 16.40 13.92 -1.74
CA HIS A 88 15.62 12.97 -2.52
C HIS A 88 16.56 11.89 -3.04
N ARG A 89 16.28 10.64 -2.75
CA ARG A 89 17.10 9.49 -3.17
C ARG A 89 16.28 8.56 -4.04
N GLU A 90 16.82 8.26 -5.21
CA GLU A 90 16.36 7.19 -6.06
C GLU A 90 17.18 5.93 -5.79
N MET A 91 16.51 4.83 -5.53
CA MET A 91 17.11 3.52 -5.26
C MET A 91 16.65 2.56 -6.35
N ASN A 92 17.42 2.45 -7.42
CA ASN A 92 17.17 1.52 -8.52
C ASN A 92 17.43 0.09 -8.03
N ASP A 93 16.56 -0.85 -8.44
CA ASP A 93 16.58 -2.22 -7.92
C ASP A 93 16.71 -2.23 -6.40
N PHE A 94 15.71 -1.68 -5.75
CA PHE A 94 15.67 -1.45 -4.32
C PHE A 94 16.05 -2.71 -3.51
N ILE A 95 15.54 -3.88 -3.90
CA ILE A 95 15.80 -5.15 -3.22
C ILE A 95 17.31 -5.45 -3.17
N THR A 96 17.96 -5.37 -4.31
CA THR A 96 19.42 -5.59 -4.39
C THR A 96 20.19 -4.48 -3.67
N SER A 97 19.73 -3.22 -3.78
CA SER A 97 20.42 -2.05 -3.18
C SER A 97 20.44 -2.09 -1.65
N ILE A 98 19.49 -2.79 -1.00
CA ILE A 98 19.46 -2.99 0.46
C ILE A 98 20.00 -4.35 0.90
N GLY A 99 20.61 -5.11 -0.02
CA GLY A 99 21.30 -6.37 0.27
C GLY A 99 20.39 -7.58 0.40
N LEU A 100 19.13 -7.51 -0.05
CA LEU A 100 18.26 -8.67 -0.09
C LEU A 100 18.48 -9.48 -1.38
N PRO A 101 18.30 -10.82 -1.32
CA PRO A 101 18.56 -11.69 -2.47
C PRO A 101 17.48 -11.57 -3.55
N ASN A 102 17.87 -11.90 -4.79
CA ASN A 102 16.91 -12.11 -5.88
C ASN A 102 15.90 -13.21 -5.51
N GLY A 103 14.65 -13.04 -5.94
CA GLY A 103 13.53 -13.88 -5.52
C GLY A 103 12.77 -13.28 -4.33
N THR A 104 13.26 -12.19 -3.76
CA THR A 104 12.57 -11.47 -2.68
C THR A 104 11.38 -10.68 -3.22
N VAL A 105 10.24 -10.84 -2.57
CA VAL A 105 9.03 -10.02 -2.76
C VAL A 105 8.29 -9.88 -1.44
N GLY A 106 7.82 -8.68 -1.15
CA GLY A 106 7.11 -8.44 0.12
C GLY A 106 6.69 -7.00 0.31
N GLN A 107 6.15 -6.72 1.47
CA GLN A 107 5.89 -5.35 1.91
C GLN A 107 7.07 -4.79 2.71
N PHE A 108 7.16 -3.47 2.71
CA PHE A 108 8.13 -2.74 3.50
C PHE A 108 7.45 -1.68 4.36
N ILE A 109 8.03 -1.44 5.54
CA ILE A 109 7.71 -0.29 6.37
C ILE A 109 8.97 0.55 6.49
N PHE A 110 8.82 1.84 6.25
CA PHE A 110 9.86 2.85 6.36
C PHE A 110 9.56 3.73 7.57
N ASN A 111 10.49 3.83 8.51
CA ASN A 111 10.34 4.63 9.72
C ASN A 111 11.38 5.75 9.71
N GLY A 112 10.93 6.99 9.65
CA GLY A 112 11.78 8.18 9.67
C GLY A 112 12.08 8.66 11.08
N CYS A 113 13.37 8.83 11.39
CA CYS A 113 13.89 9.30 12.65
C CYS A 113 14.90 10.42 12.41
N LYS A 114 14.95 11.43 13.28
CA LYS A 114 16.07 12.39 13.28
C LYS A 114 17.41 11.65 13.39
N ALA A 115 18.39 12.03 12.58
CA ALA A 115 19.69 11.38 12.60
C ALA A 115 20.31 11.44 14.01
N GLY A 116 20.67 10.25 14.55
CA GLY A 116 21.15 10.10 15.92
C GLY A 116 20.11 10.33 17.01
N GLY A 117 18.82 10.47 16.64
CA GLY A 117 17.70 10.61 17.56
C GLY A 117 17.22 9.27 18.13
N ASN A 118 16.32 9.36 19.11
CA ASN A 118 15.63 8.21 19.69
C ASN A 118 14.20 8.13 19.16
N CYS A 119 13.91 7.11 18.34
CA CYS A 119 12.58 6.85 17.79
C CYS A 119 11.97 5.56 18.34
N ASP A 120 12.44 5.08 19.47
CA ASP A 120 11.77 4.01 20.19
C ASP A 120 10.54 4.57 20.92
N VAL A 121 9.36 4.12 20.51
CA VAL A 121 8.08 4.55 21.11
C VAL A 121 7.95 4.17 22.59
N ASN A 122 8.70 3.15 23.05
CA ASN A 122 8.66 2.73 24.44
C ASN A 122 9.54 3.59 25.34
N THR A 123 10.49 4.31 24.76
CA THR A 123 11.41 5.19 25.47
C THR A 123 11.15 6.69 25.20
N CYS A 124 10.06 7.02 24.52
CA CYS A 124 9.64 8.41 24.36
C CYS A 124 9.62 9.11 25.72
N PRO A 125 10.27 10.29 25.86
CA PRO A 125 10.24 11.05 27.09
C PRO A 125 8.79 11.31 27.52
N ASN A 126 8.49 11.07 28.80
CA ASN A 126 7.22 11.35 29.48
C ASN A 126 6.13 10.26 29.38
N GLY A 127 6.42 9.03 29.01
CA GLY A 127 5.42 7.94 29.01
C GLY A 127 4.20 8.25 28.13
N GLN A 128 4.34 9.16 27.17
CA GLN A 128 3.28 9.53 26.23
C GLN A 128 3.11 8.43 25.20
N THR A 129 2.17 7.56 25.47
CA THR A 129 1.70 6.53 24.49
C THR A 129 0.92 7.14 23.33
N THR A 130 0.76 8.46 23.27
CA THR A 130 -0.08 9.20 22.30
C THR A 130 0.55 10.53 21.87
N GLY A 131 1.81 10.75 22.17
CA GLY A 131 2.55 11.92 21.70
C GLY A 131 3.49 11.57 20.57
N VAL A 132 3.70 12.50 19.69
CA VAL A 132 4.78 12.46 18.72
C VAL A 132 6.08 12.40 19.53
N CYS A 133 6.81 11.29 19.48
CA CYS A 133 8.19 11.29 19.97
C CYS A 133 8.91 12.43 19.25
N PRO A 134 9.65 13.30 19.94
CA PRO A 134 10.22 14.51 19.37
C PRO A 134 11.18 14.23 18.19
N ASP A 135 11.69 13.00 18.10
CA ASP A 135 12.66 12.61 17.08
C ASP A 135 12.04 11.93 15.84
N PHE A 136 10.75 11.63 15.82
CA PHE A 136 10.11 11.13 14.59
C PHE A 136 10.08 12.21 13.51
N ARG A 137 10.37 11.80 12.26
CA ARG A 137 10.44 12.69 11.10
C ARG A 137 9.65 12.15 9.94
N ASN A 138 8.89 13.04 9.32
CA ASN A 138 8.12 12.70 8.13
C ASN A 138 9.04 12.42 6.94
N ILE A 139 8.71 11.38 6.19
CA ILE A 139 9.34 10.99 4.94
C ILE A 139 8.27 10.73 3.87
N SER A 140 8.64 10.81 2.61
CA SER A 140 7.82 10.36 1.49
C SER A 140 8.47 9.14 0.85
N VAL A 141 7.65 8.14 0.51
CA VAL A 141 8.09 6.91 -0.15
C VAL A 141 7.19 6.63 -1.33
N GLU A 142 7.79 6.32 -2.46
CA GLU A 142 7.12 5.84 -3.66
C GLU A 142 7.89 4.68 -4.26
N SER A 143 7.22 3.82 -5.00
CA SER A 143 7.85 2.71 -5.69
C SER A 143 7.23 2.49 -7.05
N ARG A 144 8.05 2.09 -8.00
CA ARG A 144 7.61 1.51 -9.26
C ARG A 144 8.06 0.06 -9.34
N ILE A 145 7.10 -0.86 -9.49
CA ILE A 145 7.41 -2.24 -9.85
C ILE A 145 7.26 -2.37 -11.35
N TYR A 146 8.29 -2.86 -12.04
CA TYR A 146 8.27 -3.01 -13.49
C TYR A 146 8.91 -4.32 -13.94
N ALA A 147 8.51 -4.77 -15.11
CA ALA A 147 9.05 -5.96 -15.76
C ALA A 147 10.08 -5.56 -16.83
N ILE A 148 11.24 -6.20 -16.80
CA ILE A 148 12.22 -6.23 -17.87
C ILE A 148 11.95 -7.49 -18.68
N PRO A 149 11.67 -7.41 -19.99
CA PRO A 149 11.41 -8.58 -20.83
C PRO A 149 12.56 -9.59 -20.79
N SER A 150 12.23 -10.86 -20.96
CA SER A 150 13.24 -11.94 -21.06
C SER A 150 14.30 -11.62 -22.10
N GLY A 151 15.58 -11.71 -21.71
CA GLY A 151 16.72 -11.32 -22.58
C GLY A 151 16.90 -9.81 -22.76
N GLY A 152 16.07 -8.99 -22.11
CA GLY A 152 16.21 -7.54 -22.11
C GLY A 152 17.36 -7.06 -21.22
N GLY A 153 17.82 -5.84 -21.47
CA GLY A 153 18.83 -5.15 -20.67
C GLY A 153 18.31 -3.79 -20.17
N ALA A 154 19.20 -3.00 -19.59
CA ALA A 154 18.88 -1.70 -19.01
C ALA A 154 18.16 -0.70 -19.95
N THR A 155 18.28 -0.88 -21.25
CA THR A 155 17.63 -0.03 -22.27
C THR A 155 16.36 -0.64 -22.87
N SER A 156 15.93 -1.81 -22.39
CA SER A 156 14.71 -2.45 -22.88
C SER A 156 13.47 -1.69 -22.43
N PRO A 157 12.40 -1.64 -23.24
CA PRO A 157 11.11 -1.13 -22.79
C PRO A 157 10.64 -1.89 -21.53
N THR A 158 10.12 -1.17 -20.56
CA THR A 158 9.62 -1.73 -19.31
C THR A 158 8.14 -1.43 -19.13
N TYR A 159 7.41 -2.39 -18.57
CA TYR A 159 6.01 -2.23 -18.17
C TYR A 159 5.97 -2.17 -16.65
N GLY A 160 5.26 -1.22 -16.07
CA GLY A 160 5.29 -1.11 -14.63
C GLY A 160 4.18 -0.27 -14.04
N GLN A 161 3.93 -0.49 -12.77
CA GLN A 161 2.94 0.24 -11.99
C GLN A 161 3.59 0.97 -10.83
N LEU A 162 3.07 2.14 -10.51
CA LEU A 162 3.46 2.94 -9.37
C LEU A 162 2.68 2.50 -8.13
N PHE A 163 3.37 2.43 -7.01
CA PHE A 163 2.79 2.30 -5.67
C PHE A 163 3.20 3.49 -4.83
N SER A 164 2.22 4.25 -4.37
CA SER A 164 2.45 5.28 -3.36
C SER A 164 2.62 4.64 -2.00
N GLY A 165 3.55 5.15 -1.22
CA GLY A 165 3.66 4.78 0.18
C GLY A 165 2.42 5.20 0.96
N ILE A 166 1.91 4.31 1.80
CA ILE A 166 0.69 4.51 2.59
C ILE A 166 1.09 4.93 4.00
N PRO A 167 0.80 6.18 4.42
CA PRO A 167 0.98 6.61 5.79
C PRO A 167 0.23 5.72 6.78
N TRP A 168 0.83 5.47 7.94
CA TRP A 168 0.22 4.63 8.98
C TRP A 168 -1.20 5.07 9.38
N TYR A 169 -1.48 6.37 9.35
CA TYR A 169 -2.79 6.92 9.70
C TYR A 169 -3.87 6.71 8.59
N ASN A 170 -3.47 6.21 7.43
CA ASN A 170 -4.38 5.82 6.35
C ASN A 170 -4.66 4.31 6.31
N LEU A 171 -4.11 3.54 7.25
CA LEU A 171 -4.43 2.12 7.36
C LEU A 171 -5.86 1.93 7.87
N VAL A 172 -6.49 0.87 7.41
CA VAL A 172 -7.86 0.51 7.79
C VAL A 172 -7.83 -0.53 8.91
N SER A 173 -8.76 -0.45 9.85
CA SER A 173 -8.80 -1.32 11.02
C SER A 173 -10.20 -1.77 11.34
N SER A 174 -10.36 -3.03 11.77
CA SER A 174 -11.61 -3.54 12.34
C SER A 174 -12.02 -2.82 13.63
N ASP A 175 -11.07 -2.24 14.37
CA ASP A 175 -11.35 -1.45 15.58
C ASP A 175 -12.05 -0.12 15.24
N ALA A 176 -12.06 0.26 13.98
CA ALA A 176 -12.73 1.46 13.48
C ALA A 176 -14.21 1.23 13.09
N GLN A 177 -14.79 0.10 13.46
CA GLN A 177 -16.20 -0.19 13.19
C GLN A 177 -17.11 0.92 13.73
N GLY A 178 -18.04 1.35 12.89
CA GLY A 178 -18.95 2.45 13.21
C GLY A 178 -18.42 3.84 12.95
N VAL A 179 -17.13 4.00 12.58
CA VAL A 179 -16.54 5.27 12.14
C VAL A 179 -16.19 5.28 10.66
N GLY A 180 -16.50 4.20 9.92
CA GLY A 180 -16.32 4.12 8.47
C GLY A 180 -14.90 3.84 7.99
N LEU A 181 -14.01 3.41 8.89
CA LEU A 181 -12.63 3.02 8.58
C LEU A 181 -12.38 1.52 8.76
N ASP A 182 -13.43 0.72 8.80
CA ASP A 182 -13.40 -0.72 8.99
C ASP A 182 -13.30 -1.50 7.68
N LYS A 183 -13.51 -0.85 6.54
CA LYS A 183 -13.44 -1.46 5.22
C LYS A 183 -13.05 -0.48 4.14
N VAL A 184 -12.52 -1.03 3.06
CA VAL A 184 -12.20 -0.28 1.85
C VAL A 184 -12.88 -0.89 0.63
N PHE A 185 -12.94 -0.16 -0.47
CA PHE A 185 -13.33 -0.69 -1.75
C PHE A 185 -12.33 -0.33 -2.85
N ILE A 186 -12.25 -1.19 -3.85
CA ILE A 186 -11.40 -1.05 -5.02
C ILE A 186 -12.31 -1.10 -6.23
N THR A 187 -12.32 -0.02 -7.00
CA THR A 187 -13.20 0.18 -8.16
C THR A 187 -12.46 -0.05 -9.48
N GLY A 188 -13.22 -0.12 -10.57
CA GLY A 188 -12.65 -0.18 -11.91
C GLY A 188 -12.14 -1.56 -12.32
N LEU A 189 -12.56 -2.61 -11.63
CA LEU A 189 -12.14 -3.98 -11.90
C LEU A 189 -12.59 -4.44 -13.28
N ARG A 190 -11.72 -5.19 -13.97
CA ARG A 190 -12.00 -5.84 -15.24
C ARG A 190 -11.37 -7.22 -15.26
N ASN A 191 -12.08 -8.20 -15.83
CA ASN A 191 -11.57 -9.54 -16.04
C ASN A 191 -12.16 -10.11 -17.34
N THR A 192 -11.77 -9.54 -18.49
CA THR A 192 -12.31 -9.83 -19.82
C THR A 192 -11.46 -10.79 -20.63
N GLY A 193 -10.30 -11.18 -20.11
CA GLY A 193 -9.37 -12.15 -20.71
C GLY A 193 -8.39 -12.65 -19.67
N SER A 194 -7.72 -13.77 -19.97
CA SER A 194 -6.88 -14.49 -19.00
C SER A 194 -5.39 -14.52 -19.31
N GLY A 195 -4.96 -13.96 -20.45
CA GLY A 195 -3.59 -14.14 -20.87
C GLY A 195 -2.99 -13.00 -21.67
N PHE A 196 -1.67 -12.97 -21.68
CA PHE A 196 -0.87 -12.06 -22.49
C PHE A 196 -1.16 -12.16 -23.99
N GLY A 197 -1.06 -11.04 -24.69
CA GLY A 197 -1.27 -10.94 -26.13
C GLY A 197 -2.75 -10.88 -26.56
N GLN A 198 -3.69 -10.87 -25.61
CA GLN A 198 -5.11 -10.71 -25.88
C GLN A 198 -5.51 -9.24 -25.93
N ASN A 199 -5.27 -8.58 -27.07
CA ASN A 199 -5.56 -7.15 -27.26
C ASN A 199 -7.00 -6.79 -26.88
N GLY A 200 -7.17 -5.65 -26.19
CA GLY A 200 -8.47 -5.15 -25.76
C GLY A 200 -9.09 -5.92 -24.58
N THR A 201 -8.36 -6.83 -23.98
CA THR A 201 -8.82 -7.57 -22.79
C THR A 201 -7.97 -7.18 -21.57
N PHE A 202 -8.52 -7.44 -20.38
CA PHE A 202 -7.93 -7.06 -19.11
C PHE A 202 -8.04 -8.19 -18.09
N ARG A 203 -7.11 -8.24 -17.17
CA ARG A 203 -7.18 -9.03 -15.93
C ARG A 203 -6.90 -8.14 -14.73
N THR A 204 -7.44 -8.50 -13.58
CA THR A 204 -7.18 -7.79 -12.32
C THR A 204 -6.62 -8.75 -11.29
N ASN A 205 -5.59 -8.31 -10.57
CA ASN A 205 -5.12 -8.94 -9.34
C ASN A 205 -5.55 -8.09 -8.14
N ILE A 206 -5.84 -8.73 -7.01
CA ILE A 206 -6.14 -8.09 -5.74
C ILE A 206 -5.04 -8.42 -4.75
N GLY A 207 -4.42 -7.40 -4.17
CA GLY A 207 -3.46 -7.49 -3.09
C GLY A 207 -4.16 -7.28 -1.74
N LEU A 208 -3.88 -8.18 -0.81
CA LEU A 208 -4.40 -8.19 0.55
C LEU A 208 -3.21 -8.21 1.51
N VAL A 209 -3.15 -7.28 2.44
CA VAL A 209 -2.00 -7.09 3.32
C VAL A 209 -2.45 -6.91 4.77
N ASN A 210 -1.94 -7.74 5.66
CA ASN A 210 -1.98 -7.48 7.09
C ASN A 210 -0.91 -6.42 7.42
N ALA A 211 -1.31 -5.26 7.87
CA ALA A 211 -0.39 -4.18 8.23
C ALA A 211 -0.02 -4.20 9.72
N SER A 212 -0.58 -5.13 10.51
CA SER A 212 -0.23 -5.29 11.92
C SER A 212 0.96 -6.23 12.10
N GLN A 213 1.87 -5.86 12.99
CA GLN A 213 2.94 -6.76 13.46
C GLN A 213 2.49 -7.64 14.64
N TYR A 214 1.37 -7.30 15.27
CA TYR A 214 0.92 -7.88 16.53
C TYR A 214 -0.34 -8.73 16.42
N SER A 215 -0.76 -9.04 15.19
CA SER A 215 -1.89 -9.94 14.97
C SER A 215 -1.75 -10.73 13.69
N THR A 216 -2.37 -11.91 13.69
CA THR A 216 -2.76 -12.59 12.46
C THR A 216 -4.16 -12.15 12.09
N THR A 217 -4.49 -12.16 10.79
CA THR A 217 -5.80 -11.71 10.33
C THR A 217 -6.33 -12.52 9.14
N GLN A 218 -7.65 -12.49 8.95
CA GLN A 218 -8.29 -12.88 7.70
C GLN A 218 -9.09 -11.70 7.16
N LEU A 219 -9.04 -11.54 5.84
CA LEU A 219 -9.74 -10.49 5.11
C LEU A 219 -10.85 -11.11 4.27
N LEU A 220 -12.04 -10.52 4.37
CA LEU A 220 -13.20 -10.87 3.56
C LEU A 220 -13.29 -9.91 2.37
N VAL A 221 -13.27 -10.47 1.17
CA VAL A 221 -13.45 -9.74 -0.08
C VAL A 221 -14.85 -10.06 -0.61
N LYS A 222 -15.65 -9.03 -0.83
CA LYS A 222 -16.98 -9.15 -1.46
C LYS A 222 -16.93 -8.49 -2.83
N LEU A 223 -17.32 -9.24 -3.85
CA LEU A 223 -17.37 -8.75 -5.23
C LEU A 223 -18.78 -8.28 -5.59
N PHE A 224 -18.86 -7.13 -6.23
CA PHE A 224 -20.10 -6.52 -6.70
C PHE A 224 -19.99 -6.15 -8.18
N ASP A 225 -21.10 -6.26 -8.90
CA ASP A 225 -21.19 -5.73 -10.24
C ASP A 225 -21.29 -4.18 -10.23
N LYS A 226 -21.29 -3.57 -11.43
CA LYS A 226 -21.43 -2.12 -11.60
C LYS A 226 -22.75 -1.54 -11.08
N ASN A 227 -23.77 -2.36 -10.82
CA ASN A 227 -25.08 -1.97 -10.33
C ASN A 227 -25.22 -2.20 -8.81
N GLY A 228 -24.19 -2.73 -8.16
CA GLY A 228 -24.16 -3.02 -6.71
C GLY A 228 -24.72 -4.39 -6.34
N ALA A 229 -25.02 -5.28 -7.30
CA ALA A 229 -25.39 -6.65 -6.99
C ALA A 229 -24.16 -7.45 -6.56
N GLN A 230 -24.23 -8.12 -5.40
CA GLN A 230 -23.13 -8.95 -4.92
C GLN A 230 -23.02 -10.22 -5.77
N LEU A 231 -21.84 -10.45 -6.33
CA LEU A 231 -21.55 -11.59 -7.19
C LEU A 231 -20.87 -12.74 -6.45
N GLY A 232 -20.18 -12.45 -5.33
CA GLY A 232 -19.50 -13.49 -4.58
C GLY A 232 -18.75 -12.96 -3.37
N THR A 233 -18.18 -13.91 -2.61
CA THR A 233 -17.32 -13.65 -1.44
C THR A 233 -16.07 -14.53 -1.51
N TYR A 234 -14.97 -14.01 -1.00
CA TYR A 234 -13.72 -14.74 -0.81
C TYR A 234 -13.14 -14.39 0.56
N THR A 235 -12.73 -15.40 1.30
CA THR A 235 -11.98 -15.22 2.56
C THR A 235 -10.52 -15.56 2.30
N SER A 236 -9.63 -14.66 2.66
CA SER A 236 -8.19 -14.91 2.56
C SER A 236 -7.76 -16.09 3.45
N PRO A 237 -6.64 -16.76 3.18
CA PRO A 237 -5.98 -17.55 4.21
C PRO A 237 -5.65 -16.63 5.40
N THR A 238 -5.27 -17.22 6.53
CA THR A 238 -4.74 -16.44 7.64
C THR A 238 -3.43 -15.78 7.22
N LEU A 239 -3.41 -14.46 7.24
CA LEU A 239 -2.22 -13.66 7.03
C LEU A 239 -1.53 -13.46 8.38
N GLY A 240 -0.28 -13.89 8.49
CA GLY A 240 0.56 -13.63 9.68
C GLY A 240 0.86 -12.14 9.86
N PRO A 241 1.56 -11.76 10.93
CA PRO A 241 2.01 -10.39 11.13
C PRO A 241 2.75 -9.86 9.88
N LEU A 242 2.31 -8.73 9.35
CA LEU A 242 2.82 -8.15 8.10
C LEU A 242 2.74 -9.09 6.88
N GLY A 243 1.91 -10.14 6.96
CA GLY A 243 1.72 -11.07 5.86
C GLY A 243 0.92 -10.47 4.73
N GLN A 244 1.21 -10.92 3.50
CA GLN A 244 0.55 -10.43 2.30
C GLN A 244 0.21 -11.56 1.33
N GLN A 245 -0.78 -11.31 0.47
CA GLN A 245 -1.15 -12.17 -0.63
C GLN A 245 -1.62 -11.32 -1.81
N GLN A 246 -1.19 -11.65 -3.01
CA GLN A 246 -1.77 -11.10 -4.24
C GLN A 246 -2.28 -12.24 -5.12
N LEU A 247 -3.53 -12.16 -5.53
CA LEU A 247 -4.18 -13.18 -6.36
C LEU A 247 -4.90 -12.57 -7.56
N PRO A 248 -4.94 -13.29 -8.69
CA PRO A 248 -5.88 -12.96 -9.76
C PRO A 248 -7.31 -13.01 -9.24
N ILE A 249 -8.13 -12.04 -9.64
CA ILE A 249 -9.55 -11.99 -9.23
C ILE A 249 -10.32 -13.25 -9.67
N SER A 250 -9.93 -13.86 -10.78
CA SER A 250 -10.49 -15.13 -11.25
C SER A 250 -10.20 -16.32 -10.33
N SER A 251 -9.11 -16.26 -9.55
CA SER A 251 -8.82 -17.27 -8.53
C SER A 251 -9.65 -17.10 -7.27
N MET A 252 -10.09 -15.88 -6.98
CA MET A 252 -11.00 -15.59 -5.86
C MET A 252 -12.46 -15.86 -6.25
N PHE A 253 -12.84 -15.56 -7.50
CA PHE A 253 -14.21 -15.62 -8.01
C PHE A 253 -14.23 -16.25 -9.41
N SER A 254 -14.31 -17.56 -9.46
CA SER A 254 -14.22 -18.34 -10.71
C SER A 254 -15.31 -18.02 -11.74
N SER A 255 -16.46 -17.50 -11.29
CA SER A 255 -17.56 -17.06 -12.16
C SER A 255 -17.37 -15.65 -12.72
N PHE A 256 -16.40 -14.88 -12.23
CA PHE A 256 -16.16 -13.50 -12.64
C PHE A 256 -15.26 -13.46 -13.88
N SER A 257 -15.89 -13.49 -15.05
CA SER A 257 -15.16 -13.49 -16.33
C SER A 257 -16.04 -12.97 -17.48
N GLY A 258 -15.38 -12.60 -18.59
CA GLY A 258 -16.06 -12.20 -19.82
C GLY A 258 -16.63 -10.78 -19.81
N ALA A 259 -17.60 -10.54 -20.66
CA ALA A 259 -18.15 -9.19 -20.93
C ALA A 259 -18.83 -8.54 -19.72
N THR A 260 -19.31 -9.32 -18.76
CA THR A 260 -19.95 -8.83 -17.53
C THR A 260 -18.95 -8.37 -16.47
N ALA A 261 -17.69 -8.75 -16.64
CA ALA A 261 -16.62 -8.42 -15.70
C ALA A 261 -15.97 -7.06 -16.01
N VAL A 262 -16.79 -6.03 -16.18
CA VAL A 262 -16.35 -4.65 -16.46
C VAL A 262 -17.05 -3.68 -15.53
N GLY A 263 -16.26 -2.81 -14.89
CA GLY A 263 -16.77 -1.78 -13.97
C GLY A 263 -17.24 -2.33 -12.62
N ALA A 264 -16.90 -3.56 -12.30
CA ALA A 264 -17.11 -4.18 -10.99
C ALA A 264 -16.25 -3.51 -9.92
N TYR A 265 -16.57 -3.78 -8.66
CA TYR A 265 -15.76 -3.36 -7.53
C TYR A 265 -15.74 -4.44 -6.44
N VAL A 266 -14.75 -4.39 -5.58
CA VAL A 266 -14.71 -5.21 -4.37
C VAL A 266 -14.70 -4.33 -3.13
N THR A 267 -15.28 -4.88 -2.05
CA THR A 267 -15.02 -4.39 -0.69
C THR A 267 -14.11 -5.36 0.04
N VAL A 268 -13.23 -4.83 0.87
CA VAL A 268 -12.34 -5.63 1.72
C VAL A 268 -12.54 -5.19 3.16
N GLU A 269 -12.78 -6.16 4.04
CA GLU A 269 -12.97 -5.95 5.48
C GLU A 269 -12.23 -7.03 6.28
N GLN A 270 -11.82 -6.68 7.48
CA GLN A 270 -11.14 -7.58 8.41
C GLN A 270 -12.19 -8.35 9.22
N ILE A 271 -12.17 -9.69 9.19
CA ILE A 271 -13.18 -10.53 9.83
C ILE A 271 -12.66 -11.38 10.97
N SER A 272 -11.34 -11.50 11.09
CA SER A 272 -10.70 -12.26 12.18
C SER A 272 -9.39 -11.59 12.54
N VAL A 273 -9.16 -11.39 13.82
CA VAL A 273 -7.92 -10.82 14.37
C VAL A 273 -7.55 -11.64 15.60
N LEU A 274 -6.36 -12.22 15.57
CA LEU A 274 -5.80 -12.97 16.70
C LEU A 274 -4.49 -12.30 17.11
N PRO A 275 -4.40 -11.73 18.31
CA PRO A 275 -3.18 -11.13 18.82
C PRO A 275 -2.03 -12.13 18.91
N THR A 276 -0.80 -11.68 18.61
CA THR A 276 0.40 -12.47 18.86
C THR A 276 0.73 -12.52 20.37
N PRO A 277 1.55 -13.45 20.83
CA PRO A 277 1.90 -13.54 22.25
C PRO A 277 2.60 -12.30 22.83
N ASP A 278 3.29 -11.54 22.01
CA ASP A 278 4.00 -10.30 22.37
C ASP A 278 3.15 -9.03 22.24
N ALA A 279 1.96 -9.14 21.69
CA ALA A 279 1.06 -8.01 21.47
C ALA A 279 0.77 -7.22 22.76
N ALA A 280 0.55 -7.90 23.87
CA ALA A 280 0.27 -7.26 25.16
C ALA A 280 1.47 -6.47 25.68
N ALA A 281 2.69 -7.02 25.58
CA ALA A 281 3.93 -6.34 25.97
C ALA A 281 4.18 -5.09 25.12
N ALA A 282 3.84 -5.14 23.85
CA ALA A 282 3.88 -3.99 22.95
C ALA A 282 2.71 -2.99 23.17
N GLY A 283 1.85 -3.23 24.15
CA GLY A 283 0.66 -2.41 24.41
C GLY A 283 -0.42 -2.54 23.33
N CYS A 284 -0.39 -3.63 22.56
CA CYS A 284 -1.33 -3.99 21.51
C CYS A 284 -2.22 -5.16 21.92
N GLN A 285 -2.83 -5.13 23.12
CA GLN A 285 -3.61 -6.22 23.68
C GLN A 285 -4.68 -6.82 22.73
N GLY A 286 -5.27 -5.98 21.87
CA GLY A 286 -6.18 -6.39 20.79
C GLY A 286 -5.49 -6.79 19.50
N GLY A 287 -4.14 -6.86 19.45
CA GLY A 287 -3.37 -7.14 18.24
C GLY A 287 -3.14 -5.92 17.35
N CYS A 288 -3.57 -4.73 17.74
CA CYS A 288 -3.49 -3.48 16.95
C CYS A 288 -3.86 -3.74 15.47
N PRO A 289 -5.08 -4.24 15.19
CA PRO A 289 -5.46 -4.68 13.86
C PRO A 289 -5.36 -3.54 12.87
N SER A 290 -4.74 -3.83 11.73
CA SER A 290 -4.70 -2.91 10.60
C SER A 290 -4.45 -3.68 9.32
N PHE A 291 -4.98 -3.18 8.22
CA PHE A 291 -4.79 -3.79 6.92
C PHE A 291 -4.79 -2.74 5.80
N LEU A 292 -4.33 -3.15 4.66
CA LEU A 292 -4.47 -2.44 3.40
C LEU A 292 -4.80 -3.42 2.28
N ALA A 293 -5.39 -2.90 1.21
CA ALA A 293 -5.66 -3.66 0.01
C ALA A 293 -5.46 -2.78 -1.22
N TYR A 294 -5.17 -3.40 -2.36
CA TYR A 294 -5.00 -2.70 -3.63
C TYR A 294 -5.40 -3.60 -4.80
N GLY A 295 -5.63 -3.01 -5.95
CA GLY A 295 -5.80 -3.73 -7.20
C GLY A 295 -4.64 -3.46 -8.16
N SER A 296 -4.39 -4.41 -9.04
CA SER A 296 -3.53 -4.25 -10.20
C SER A 296 -4.33 -4.65 -11.45
N LEU A 297 -4.73 -3.65 -12.23
CA LEU A 297 -5.41 -3.86 -13.50
C LEU A 297 -4.37 -3.97 -14.61
N ILE A 298 -4.36 -5.07 -15.34
CA ILE A 298 -3.35 -5.37 -16.34
C ILE A 298 -4.03 -5.44 -17.70
N ASP A 299 -3.54 -4.62 -18.64
CA ASP A 299 -3.87 -4.76 -20.07
C ASP A 299 -3.18 -6.00 -20.62
N ASN A 300 -3.96 -6.98 -21.08
CA ASN A 300 -3.41 -8.24 -21.58
C ASN A 300 -2.70 -8.09 -22.95
N GLY A 301 -2.98 -7.02 -23.69
CA GLY A 301 -2.34 -6.73 -24.96
C GLY A 301 -0.88 -6.29 -24.78
N SER A 302 -0.66 -5.37 -23.87
CA SER A 302 0.65 -4.77 -23.58
C SER A 302 1.35 -5.37 -22.36
N ASP A 303 0.59 -6.04 -21.49
CA ASP A 303 0.99 -6.49 -20.16
C ASP A 303 1.28 -5.33 -19.17
N ASP A 304 0.82 -4.14 -19.51
CA ASP A 304 1.04 -2.94 -18.70
C ASP A 304 0.05 -2.89 -17.52
N PRO A 305 0.55 -2.88 -16.28
CA PRO A 305 -0.29 -2.82 -15.09
C PRO A 305 -0.59 -1.38 -14.68
N THR A 306 -1.80 -1.16 -14.16
CA THR A 306 -2.23 0.07 -13.50
C THR A 306 -2.63 -0.23 -12.07
N THR A 307 -2.11 0.53 -11.11
CA THR A 307 -2.53 0.41 -9.71
C THR A 307 -3.93 0.96 -9.51
N LEU A 308 -4.80 0.18 -8.89
CA LEU A 308 -6.09 0.60 -8.38
C LEU A 308 -5.96 0.77 -6.87
N GLU A 309 -5.91 2.02 -6.44
CA GLU A 309 -5.83 2.35 -5.01
C GLU A 309 -7.15 2.05 -4.32
N SER A 310 -7.05 1.57 -3.08
CA SER A 310 -8.24 1.37 -2.25
C SER A 310 -8.79 2.69 -1.73
N GLN A 311 -10.10 2.75 -1.59
CA GLN A 311 -10.84 3.91 -1.13
C GLN A 311 -11.70 3.54 0.08
N TYR A 312 -11.94 4.49 0.97
CA TYR A 312 -12.87 4.30 2.08
C TYR A 312 -14.32 4.28 1.60
N ILE A 313 -15.13 3.38 2.15
CA ILE A 313 -16.55 3.24 1.77
C ILE A 313 -17.39 4.40 2.28
N ALA A 314 -17.15 4.83 3.51
CA ALA A 314 -17.88 5.92 4.12
C ALA A 314 -17.00 7.15 4.30
N PRO A 315 -17.54 8.37 4.09
CA PRO A 315 -16.85 9.56 4.51
C PRO A 315 -16.66 9.53 6.02
N LEU A 316 -15.50 9.95 6.48
CA LEU A 316 -15.24 10.13 7.90
C LEU A 316 -16.21 11.17 8.46
N SER A 317 -16.87 10.87 9.59
CA SER A 317 -17.54 11.91 10.36
C SER A 317 -16.53 12.96 10.83
N ASP A 318 -16.96 14.20 11.05
CA ASP A 318 -16.07 15.26 11.55
C ASP A 318 -15.35 14.83 12.83
N ALA A 319 -16.02 14.06 13.69
CA ALA A 319 -15.42 13.52 14.90
C ALA A 319 -14.33 12.48 14.60
N ALA A 320 -14.51 11.62 13.59
CA ALA A 320 -13.50 10.65 13.20
C ALA A 320 -12.32 11.33 12.47
N GLN A 321 -12.57 12.36 11.69
CA GLN A 321 -11.52 13.18 11.09
C GLN A 321 -10.71 13.91 12.15
N GLN A 322 -11.36 14.55 13.10
CA GLN A 322 -10.69 15.21 14.23
C GLN A 322 -9.91 14.22 15.09
N CYS A 323 -10.43 13.01 15.24
CA CYS A 323 -9.77 11.94 15.95
C CYS A 323 -8.45 11.56 15.26
N ILE A 324 -8.44 11.37 13.93
CA ILE A 324 -7.24 11.04 13.18
C ILE A 324 -6.23 12.20 13.18
N TYR A 325 -6.69 13.42 12.93
CA TYR A 325 -5.81 14.58 12.82
C TYR A 325 -5.27 15.08 14.15
N ASN A 326 -6.02 14.95 15.23
CA ASN A 326 -5.62 15.47 16.54
C ASN A 326 -4.93 14.42 17.43
N LEU A 327 -4.80 13.16 16.97
CA LEU A 327 -4.23 12.03 17.73
C LEU A 327 -4.88 11.81 19.13
N ASN A 328 -6.05 12.38 19.35
CA ASN A 328 -6.77 12.41 20.64
C ASN A 328 -7.88 11.36 20.74
N CYS A 329 -7.84 10.33 19.92
CA CYS A 329 -8.80 9.23 19.96
C CYS A 329 -8.61 8.40 21.23
N LYS A 330 -9.18 8.84 22.32
CA LYS A 330 -9.26 8.02 23.53
C LYS A 330 -10.21 6.85 23.26
N GLY A 331 -9.64 5.69 22.95
CA GLY A 331 -10.33 4.41 23.14
C GLY A 331 -10.61 3.57 21.90
N THR A 332 -10.59 4.08 20.67
CA THR A 332 -11.03 3.31 19.49
C THR A 332 -10.04 3.21 18.35
N PHE A 333 -9.04 4.08 18.28
CA PHE A 333 -7.99 4.02 17.26
C PHE A 333 -6.63 3.79 17.91
N LYS A 334 -6.18 2.55 17.91
CA LYS A 334 -4.79 2.21 18.20
C LYS A 334 -4.13 1.66 16.95
N VAL A 335 -4.06 2.45 15.88
CA VAL A 335 -3.03 2.22 14.89
C VAL A 335 -1.73 2.66 15.58
N ARG A 336 -1.03 1.73 16.18
CA ARG A 336 0.28 2.01 16.76
C ARG A 336 1.35 1.93 15.69
N ARG A 337 2.22 2.93 15.70
CA ARG A 337 3.52 2.82 15.08
C ARG A 337 4.19 1.56 15.58
N THR A 338 4.62 0.76 14.67
CA THR A 338 5.42 -0.41 14.95
C THR A 338 6.88 0.01 14.85
N VAL A 339 7.56 0.02 15.98
CA VAL A 339 9.01 0.21 16.01
C VAL A 339 9.63 -1.10 16.48
N HIS A 340 10.52 -1.64 15.67
CA HIS A 340 11.35 -2.76 16.08
C HIS A 340 12.55 -2.25 16.88
N HIS A 341 12.83 -2.98 17.92
CA HIS A 341 14.12 -2.95 18.62
C HIS A 341 15.15 -3.75 17.83
#